data_a0d0875aacd1f2ece8f0f0a4ef413ddf
#
_entry.id   a0d0875aacd1f2ece8f0f0a4ef413ddf
#
_cell.length_a   1.000
_cell.length_b   1.000
_cell.length_c   1.000
_cell.angle_alpha   90.00
_cell.angle_beta   90.00
_cell.angle_gamma   90.00
#
_symmetry.space_group_name_H-M   'P 1'
#
loop_
_entity.id
_entity.type
_entity.pdbx_description
1 polymer ?
#
loop_
_entity_poly.entity_id
_entity_poly.type
_entity_poly.pdbx_seq_one_letter_code
_entity_poly.pdbx_strand_id
1 'polypeptide(L)'
;MKMSDQFLAYLLLRLTMGVNFTFHAIPRFLKGAGGFRDKMVADFSQTPLPPFLVYAFGTVLSYIELIIGILLTIGLFTRYTLVAASLLMMALMVGTSFQQKWDVVASQLIYSVIFFILVWTQQSNFYSVDRIMLGRE
;
A
#
# COMPACT_ATOMS: atom_id res chain seq x y z
N MET A 1 20.28 -10.83 -16.69
CA MET A 1 18.83 -10.98 -16.87
C MET A 1 18.45 -10.31 -18.19
N LYS A 2 17.69 -10.98 -19.06
CA LYS A 2 17.23 -10.37 -20.32
C LYS A 2 16.24 -9.25 -20.04
N MET A 3 16.15 -8.26 -20.92
CA MET A 3 15.19 -7.13 -20.76
C MET A 3 13.75 -7.61 -20.56
N SER A 4 13.32 -8.67 -21.24
CA SER A 4 12.01 -9.30 -21.05
C SER A 4 11.78 -9.84 -19.65
N ASP A 5 12.82 -10.39 -19.00
CA ASP A 5 12.74 -10.94 -17.65
C ASP A 5 12.58 -9.82 -16.60
N GLN A 6 13.20 -8.66 -16.85
CA GLN A 6 13.04 -7.49 -15.99
C GLN A 6 11.61 -6.94 -16.03
N PHE A 7 11.02 -6.87 -17.22
CA PHE A 7 9.63 -6.43 -17.38
C PHE A 7 8.64 -7.37 -16.70
N LEU A 8 8.87 -8.68 -16.82
CA LEU A 8 8.06 -9.69 -16.19
C LEU A 8 8.21 -9.66 -14.66
N ALA A 9 9.44 -9.57 -14.15
CA ALA A 9 9.70 -9.48 -12.72
C ALA A 9 9.03 -8.25 -12.09
N TYR A 10 9.16 -7.09 -12.76
CA TYR A 10 8.48 -5.86 -12.33
C TYR A 10 6.95 -6.03 -12.30
N LEU A 11 6.37 -6.56 -13.37
CA LEU A 11 4.93 -6.83 -13.46
C LEU A 11 4.45 -7.69 -12.30
N LEU A 12 5.12 -8.83 -12.06
CA LEU A 12 4.72 -9.77 -11.02
C LEU A 12 4.82 -9.14 -9.62
N LEU A 13 5.91 -8.42 -9.34
CA LEU A 13 6.09 -7.76 -8.07
C LEU A 13 5.04 -6.64 -7.83
N ARG A 14 4.77 -5.84 -8.86
CA ARG A 14 3.74 -4.79 -8.83
C ARG A 14 2.33 -5.39 -8.63
N LEU A 15 1.99 -6.45 -9.36
CA LEU A 15 0.72 -7.16 -9.21
C LEU A 15 0.56 -7.74 -7.80
N THR A 16 1.61 -8.36 -7.26
CA THR A 16 1.61 -8.90 -5.90
C THR A 16 1.25 -7.80 -4.89
N MET A 17 1.85 -6.63 -5.00
CA MET A 17 1.57 -5.51 -4.11
C MET A 17 0.16 -4.95 -4.33
N GLY A 18 -0.28 -4.82 -5.58
CA GLY A 18 -1.62 -4.34 -5.91
C GLY A 18 -2.72 -5.26 -5.37
N VAL A 19 -2.58 -6.56 -5.57
CA VAL A 19 -3.50 -7.58 -5.03
C VAL A 19 -3.50 -7.55 -3.51
N ASN A 20 -2.31 -7.50 -2.89
CA ASN A 20 -2.18 -7.45 -1.43
C ASN A 20 -2.97 -6.26 -0.84
N PHE A 21 -2.75 -5.05 -1.33
CA PHE A 21 -3.46 -3.85 -0.86
C PHE A 21 -4.97 -3.93 -1.09
N THR A 22 -5.39 -4.44 -2.25
CA THR A 22 -6.82 -4.63 -2.55
C THR A 22 -7.45 -5.60 -1.56
N PHE A 23 -6.81 -6.73 -1.28
CA PHE A 23 -7.34 -7.74 -0.35
C PHE A 23 -7.20 -7.34 1.13
N HIS A 24 -6.38 -6.37 1.48
CA HIS A 24 -6.45 -5.74 2.79
C HIS A 24 -7.71 -4.89 2.98
N ALA A 25 -8.16 -4.22 1.93
CA ALA A 25 -9.32 -3.33 1.98
C ALA A 25 -10.67 -4.08 1.85
N ILE A 26 -10.81 -4.99 0.89
CA ILE A 26 -12.08 -5.66 0.55
C ILE A 26 -12.78 -6.28 1.79
N PRO A 27 -12.12 -7.09 2.63
CA PRO A 27 -12.79 -7.69 3.79
C PRO A 27 -13.32 -6.68 4.79
N ARG A 28 -12.68 -5.49 4.87
CA ARG A 28 -13.15 -4.41 5.76
C ARG A 28 -14.46 -3.81 5.25
N PHE A 29 -14.61 -3.67 3.94
CA PHE A 29 -15.88 -3.21 3.35
C PHE A 29 -16.99 -4.27 3.49
N LEU A 30 -16.69 -5.54 3.29
CA LEU A 30 -17.67 -6.63 3.43
C LEU A 30 -18.18 -6.80 4.87
N LYS A 31 -17.32 -6.56 5.86
CA LYS A 31 -17.65 -6.63 7.29
C LYS A 31 -18.18 -5.31 7.86
N GLY A 32 -18.23 -4.26 7.06
CA GLY A 32 -18.57 -2.90 7.47
C GLY A 32 -17.31 -2.11 7.88
N ALA A 33 -16.99 -1.06 7.11
CA ALA A 33 -15.80 -0.22 7.33
C ALA A 33 -15.76 0.44 8.72
N GLY A 34 -16.92 0.69 9.33
CA GLY A 34 -17.04 1.24 10.69
C GLY A 34 -16.43 0.32 11.76
N GLY A 35 -16.65 -0.98 11.66
CA GLY A 35 -16.13 -1.95 12.64
C GLY A 35 -14.60 -1.98 12.68
N PHE A 36 -13.94 -1.85 11.53
CA PHE A 36 -12.48 -1.75 11.48
C PHE A 36 -11.95 -0.47 12.15
N ARG A 37 -12.57 0.66 11.86
CA ARG A 37 -12.23 1.95 12.47
C ARG A 37 -12.40 1.92 13.98
N ASP A 38 -13.53 1.43 14.47
CA ASP A 38 -13.85 1.38 15.90
C ASP A 38 -12.88 0.46 16.66
N LYS A 39 -12.54 -0.69 16.05
CA LYS A 39 -11.49 -1.56 16.58
C LYS A 39 -10.14 -0.84 16.62
N MET A 40 -9.79 -0.11 15.58
CA MET A 40 -8.54 0.63 15.54
C MET A 40 -8.47 1.68 16.65
N VAL A 41 -9.54 2.43 16.90
CA VAL A 41 -9.61 3.39 18.01
C VAL A 41 -9.44 2.69 19.36
N ALA A 42 -10.06 1.54 19.56
CA ALA A 42 -9.89 0.76 20.78
C ALA A 42 -8.44 0.25 20.95
N ASP A 43 -7.85 -0.29 19.88
CA ASP A 43 -6.47 -0.81 19.88
C ASP A 43 -5.41 0.27 20.16
N PHE A 44 -5.70 1.52 19.84
CA PHE A 44 -4.83 2.66 20.09
C PHE A 44 -5.11 3.43 21.37
N SER A 45 -6.10 3.01 22.17
CA SER A 45 -6.54 3.72 23.39
C SER A 45 -5.44 3.90 24.44
N GLN A 46 -4.42 3.02 24.44
CA GLN A 46 -3.29 3.07 25.36
C GLN A 46 -2.05 3.74 24.77
N THR A 47 -2.17 4.36 23.58
CA THR A 47 -1.07 5.06 22.93
C THR A 47 -1.21 6.58 23.11
N PRO A 48 -0.13 7.38 22.96
CA PRO A 48 -0.21 8.83 23.06
C PRO A 48 -0.90 9.51 21.87
N LEU A 49 -1.37 8.74 20.88
CA LEU A 49 -2.03 9.28 19.69
C LEU A 49 -3.43 9.79 20.03
N PRO A 50 -3.80 11.01 19.59
CA PRO A 50 -5.12 11.56 19.82
C PRO A 50 -6.21 10.68 19.19
N PRO A 51 -7.30 10.32 19.93
CA PRO A 51 -8.35 9.43 19.41
C PRO A 51 -9.00 9.93 18.12
N PHE A 52 -9.18 11.25 17.96
CA PHE A 52 -9.76 11.83 16.74
C PHE A 52 -8.88 11.58 15.50
N LEU A 53 -7.55 11.60 15.67
CA LEU A 53 -6.61 11.34 14.59
C LEU A 53 -6.67 9.87 14.15
N VAL A 54 -6.71 8.96 15.12
CA VAL A 54 -6.86 7.51 14.87
C VAL A 54 -8.19 7.22 14.19
N TYR A 55 -9.27 7.86 14.65
CA TYR A 55 -10.60 7.75 14.06
C TYR A 55 -10.61 8.22 12.59
N ALA A 56 -10.09 9.41 12.31
CA ALA A 56 -10.03 9.97 10.97
C ALA A 56 -9.18 9.08 10.05
N PHE A 57 -7.99 8.68 10.50
CA PHE A 57 -7.10 7.79 9.76
C PHE A 57 -7.76 6.42 9.48
N GLY A 58 -8.34 5.78 10.49
CA GLY A 58 -9.02 4.49 10.34
C GLY A 58 -10.23 4.54 9.40
N THR A 59 -10.91 5.71 9.31
CA THR A 59 -12.01 5.93 8.38
C THR A 59 -11.53 5.92 6.92
N VAL A 60 -10.42 6.63 6.63
CA VAL A 60 -9.94 6.80 5.25
C VAL A 60 -9.01 5.68 4.80
N LEU A 61 -8.37 4.96 5.72
CA LEU A 61 -7.34 3.96 5.45
C LEU A 61 -7.79 2.89 4.45
N SER A 62 -8.96 2.30 4.66
CA SER A 62 -9.48 1.23 3.79
C SER A 62 -9.72 1.72 2.36
N TYR A 63 -10.17 2.98 2.19
CA TYR A 63 -10.36 3.59 0.87
C TYR A 63 -9.03 3.85 0.18
N ILE A 64 -8.06 4.38 0.93
CA ILE A 64 -6.70 4.64 0.40
C ILE A 64 -6.04 3.34 -0.04
N GLU A 65 -6.11 2.29 0.78
CA GLU A 65 -5.56 0.97 0.44
C GLU A 65 -6.24 0.37 -0.80
N LEU A 66 -7.56 0.50 -0.93
CA LEU A 66 -8.29 0.01 -2.10
C LEU A 66 -7.87 0.74 -3.38
N ILE A 67 -7.79 2.08 -3.33
CA ILE A 67 -7.38 2.90 -4.47
C ILE A 67 -5.95 2.55 -4.88
N ILE A 68 -5.00 2.51 -3.93
CA ILE A 68 -3.61 2.13 -4.19
C ILE A 68 -3.55 0.73 -4.80
N GLY A 69 -4.28 -0.23 -4.24
CA GLY A 69 -4.31 -1.60 -4.73
C GLY A 69 -4.78 -1.71 -6.18
N ILE A 70 -5.89 -1.04 -6.52
CA ILE A 70 -6.42 -1.02 -7.89
C ILE A 70 -5.42 -0.35 -8.84
N LEU A 71 -4.92 0.84 -8.51
CA LEU A 71 -4.00 1.59 -9.35
C LEU A 71 -2.70 0.83 -9.60
N LEU A 72 -2.14 0.15 -8.59
CA LEU A 72 -0.97 -0.71 -8.74
C LEU A 72 -1.29 -1.92 -9.61
N THR A 73 -2.45 -2.54 -9.44
CA THR A 73 -2.83 -3.73 -10.23
C THR A 73 -2.89 -3.41 -11.72
N ILE A 74 -3.57 -2.32 -12.11
CA ILE A 74 -3.67 -1.93 -13.52
C ILE A 74 -2.42 -1.19 -14.04
N GLY A 75 -1.57 -0.69 -13.13
CA GLY A 75 -0.39 0.09 -13.50
C GLY A 75 -0.72 1.48 -14.03
N LEU A 76 -1.64 2.18 -13.36
CA LEU A 76 -2.03 3.54 -13.67
C LEU A 76 -1.44 4.51 -12.65
N PHE A 77 -0.83 5.61 -13.12
CA PHE A 77 -0.10 6.57 -12.30
C PHE A 77 0.92 5.88 -11.37
N THR A 78 1.56 4.82 -11.85
CA THR A 78 2.35 3.88 -11.06
C THR A 78 3.35 4.58 -10.15
N ARG A 79 4.09 5.59 -10.67
CA ARG A 79 5.08 6.33 -9.87
C ARG A 79 4.46 7.01 -8.66
N TYR A 80 3.38 7.75 -8.88
CA TYR A 80 2.70 8.50 -7.80
C TYR A 80 2.04 7.56 -6.81
N THR A 81 1.45 6.47 -7.30
CA THR A 81 0.84 5.43 -6.48
C THR A 81 1.87 4.73 -5.59
N LEU A 82 3.07 4.42 -6.10
CA LEU A 82 4.15 3.84 -5.32
C LEU A 82 4.65 4.80 -4.23
N VAL A 83 4.77 6.09 -4.53
CA VAL A 83 5.13 7.10 -3.54
C VAL A 83 4.05 7.21 -2.46
N ALA A 84 2.77 7.27 -2.85
CA ALA A 84 1.66 7.31 -1.90
C ALA A 84 1.62 6.06 -1.01
N ALA A 85 1.84 4.87 -1.59
CA ALA A 85 1.92 3.61 -0.84
C ALA A 85 3.09 3.62 0.16
N SER A 86 4.24 4.14 -0.24
CA SER A 86 5.40 4.27 0.65
C SER A 86 5.14 5.21 1.81
N LEU A 87 4.50 6.36 1.56
CA LEU A 87 4.11 7.32 2.60
C LEU A 87 3.07 6.71 3.55
N LEU A 88 2.09 5.99 3.01
CA LEU A 88 1.10 5.28 3.81
C LEU A 88 1.78 4.24 4.71
N MET A 89 2.75 3.49 4.17
CA MET A 89 3.48 2.48 4.93
C MET A 89 4.29 3.10 6.07
N MET A 90 4.91 4.28 5.85
CA MET A 90 5.57 5.03 6.93
C MET A 90 4.59 5.46 8.02
N ALA A 91 3.40 5.95 7.65
CA ALA A 91 2.38 6.35 8.61
C ALA A 91 1.88 5.16 9.44
N LEU A 92 1.64 4.00 8.80
CA LEU A 92 1.27 2.76 9.48
C LEU A 92 2.36 2.27 10.44
N MET A 93 3.62 2.35 10.01
CA MET A 93 4.78 1.96 10.82
C MET A 93 4.90 2.82 12.09
N VAL A 94 4.71 4.13 11.98
CA VAL A 94 4.68 5.03 13.15
C VAL A 94 3.57 4.59 14.11
N GLY A 95 2.36 4.33 13.62
CA GLY A 95 1.24 3.88 14.44
C GLY A 95 1.55 2.56 15.16
N THR A 96 1.99 1.54 14.42
CA THR A 96 2.28 0.21 15.00
C THR A 96 3.47 0.24 15.96
N SER A 97 4.42 1.16 15.77
CA SER A 97 5.52 1.39 16.71
C SER A 97 5.03 1.93 18.05
N PHE A 98 4.05 2.83 18.06
CA PHE A 98 3.41 3.28 19.32
C PHE A 98 2.69 2.14 20.05
N GLN A 99 2.18 1.14 19.33
CA GLN A 99 1.61 -0.07 19.91
C GLN A 99 2.68 -1.11 20.32
N GLN A 100 3.96 -0.87 20.02
CA GLN A 100 5.08 -1.80 20.24
C GLN A 100 4.88 -3.19 19.57
N LYS A 101 4.15 -3.24 18.45
CA LYS A 101 3.92 -4.45 17.65
C LYS A 101 5.06 -4.65 16.64
N TRP A 102 6.22 -5.05 17.13
CA TRP A 102 7.45 -5.12 16.34
C TRP A 102 7.41 -6.18 15.23
N ASP A 103 6.62 -7.24 15.38
CA ASP A 103 6.33 -8.23 14.35
C ASP A 103 5.61 -7.61 13.15
N VAL A 104 4.63 -6.72 13.41
CA VAL A 104 3.94 -5.96 12.37
C VAL A 104 4.87 -4.93 11.73
N VAL A 105 5.68 -4.23 12.52
CA VAL A 105 6.69 -3.29 12.00
C VAL A 105 7.67 -3.99 11.07
N ALA A 106 8.14 -5.18 11.44
CA ALA A 106 9.04 -5.98 10.60
C ALA A 106 8.39 -6.32 9.24
N SER A 107 7.12 -6.70 9.23
CA SER A 107 6.37 -6.93 7.99
C SER A 107 6.24 -5.66 7.15
N GLN A 108 6.00 -4.51 7.77
CA GLN A 108 5.89 -3.21 7.09
C GLN A 108 7.23 -2.75 6.48
N LEU A 109 8.35 -3.09 7.12
CA LEU A 109 9.69 -2.87 6.55
C LEU A 109 9.91 -3.65 5.26
N ILE A 110 9.42 -4.90 5.19
CA ILE A 110 9.49 -5.71 3.95
C ILE A 110 8.72 -5.02 2.82
N TYR A 111 7.50 -4.52 3.09
CA TYR A 111 6.75 -3.75 2.08
C TYR A 111 7.48 -2.50 1.63
N SER A 112 8.14 -1.79 2.55
CA SER A 112 8.92 -0.60 2.23
C SER A 112 10.09 -0.91 1.31
N VAL A 113 10.78 -2.04 1.51
CA VAL A 113 11.85 -2.52 0.60
C VAL A 113 11.29 -2.86 -0.78
N ILE A 114 10.13 -3.52 -0.83
CA ILE A 114 9.47 -3.86 -2.11
C ILE A 114 9.10 -2.58 -2.87
N PHE A 115 8.54 -1.57 -2.21
CA PHE A 115 8.22 -0.29 -2.85
C PHE A 115 9.47 0.43 -3.32
N PHE A 116 10.56 0.40 -2.56
CA PHE A 116 11.85 0.94 -3.00
C PHE A 116 12.32 0.26 -4.30
N ILE A 117 12.28 -1.07 -4.37
CA ILE A 117 12.65 -1.83 -5.58
C ILE A 117 11.76 -1.41 -6.76
N LEU A 118 10.44 -1.32 -6.57
CA LEU A 118 9.51 -0.93 -7.63
C LEU A 118 9.74 0.50 -8.12
N VAL A 119 10.06 1.44 -7.23
CA VAL A 119 10.39 2.82 -7.62
C VAL A 119 11.72 2.85 -8.38
N TRP A 120 12.73 2.14 -7.89
CA TRP A 120 14.06 2.11 -8.49
C TRP A 120 14.07 1.45 -9.87
N THR A 121 13.24 0.42 -10.06
CA THR A 121 13.15 -0.32 -11.34
C THR A 121 11.98 0.11 -12.20
N GLN A 122 11.43 1.31 -12.00
CA GLN A 122 10.22 1.78 -12.68
C GLN A 122 10.34 1.87 -14.21
N GLN A 123 11.56 2.03 -14.75
CA GLN A 123 11.82 1.94 -16.18
C GLN A 123 11.39 0.58 -16.77
N SER A 124 11.26 -0.46 -15.94
CA SER A 124 10.80 -1.79 -16.35
C SER A 124 9.26 -1.94 -16.31
N ASN A 125 8.51 -0.87 -16.06
CA ASN A 125 7.03 -0.87 -16.03
C ASN A 125 6.43 -0.92 -17.43
N PHE A 126 6.76 -1.96 -18.18
CA PHE A 126 6.35 -2.13 -19.58
C PHE A 126 4.87 -2.54 -19.69
N TYR A 127 4.43 -3.50 -18.90
CA TYR A 127 3.05 -4.02 -18.90
C TYR A 127 2.16 -3.20 -17.97
N SER A 128 1.77 -1.98 -18.36
CA SER A 128 0.98 -1.06 -17.55
C SER A 128 0.09 -0.17 -18.40
N VAL A 129 -0.98 0.36 -17.80
CA VAL A 129 -1.84 1.36 -18.44
C VAL A 129 -1.06 2.66 -18.70
N ASP A 130 -0.14 3.02 -17.82
CA ASP A 130 0.75 4.17 -18.00
C ASP A 130 1.49 4.11 -19.34
N ARG A 131 1.96 2.92 -19.73
CA ARG A 131 2.68 2.72 -20.99
C ARG A 131 1.77 2.95 -22.20
N ILE A 132 0.54 2.45 -22.12
CA ILE A 132 -0.46 2.59 -23.19
C ILE A 132 -0.87 4.06 -23.35
N MET A 133 -1.10 4.76 -22.22
CA MET A 133 -1.58 6.16 -22.25
C MET A 133 -0.51 7.17 -22.61
N LEU A 134 0.75 6.94 -22.19
CA LEU A 134 1.84 7.90 -22.38
C LEU A 134 2.62 7.68 -23.69
N GLY A 135 2.28 6.66 -24.47
CA GLY A 135 2.90 6.39 -25.80
C GLY A 135 4.43 6.29 -25.72
N ARG A 136 5.00 5.93 -24.59
CA ARG A 136 6.46 5.79 -24.44
C ARG A 136 6.89 4.46 -25.09
N GLU A 137 7.41 4.59 -26.29
CA GLU A 137 8.19 3.55 -26.94
C GLU A 137 9.47 3.23 -26.17
#